data_ffb95c1edbc40ccf875ae34eef74918e
#
_entry.id   ffb95c1edbc40ccf875ae34eef74918e
#
_cell.length_a   1.000
_cell.length_b   1.000
_cell.length_c   1.000
_cell.angle_alpha   90.00
_cell.angle_beta   90.00
_cell.angle_gamma   90.00
#
_symmetry.space_group_name_H-M   'P 1'
#
loop_
_entity.id
_entity.type
_entity.pdbx_description
1 polymer ?
#
loop_
_entity_poly.entity_id
_entity_poly.type
_entity_poly.pdbx_seq_one_letter_code
_entity_poly.pdbx_strand_id
1 'polypeptide(L)'
;MCIRDRPTTTIDDDEGNRLNPKYTFDSFVIGASNRFAHAAAVAVAEAPGKSYNPLLIYGGSGLGKTHLLHAIGRYVMSYYDNVKVKYVSTEELTNDFINAIGTNRTTEFRRSYRDVDVLLVDDIQFLQSKIQTQEEFFHTFNTLHNAQKQIVMTSDRPPKLLEALEPRLRSRFEWGLLTDIQPPDLETRIAILRRKVAAEKITVEPDVLEFIASRIQTNIRELEGALIRVTAFASLNPVSYTHLT
;
A
#
# COMPACT_ATOMS: atom_id res chain seq x y z
N MET A 1 -3.26 8.28 -33.94
CA MET A 1 -2.88 8.77 -32.61
C MET A 1 -1.67 7.96 -32.21
N CYS A 2 -0.46 8.54 -32.35
CA CYS A 2 0.80 7.81 -32.26
C CYS A 2 1.14 7.52 -30.79
N ILE A 3 1.25 6.25 -30.47
CA ILE A 3 1.86 5.78 -29.22
C ILE A 3 3.34 6.10 -29.34
N ARG A 4 3.81 7.08 -28.56
CA ARG A 4 5.23 7.34 -28.40
C ARG A 4 5.81 6.29 -27.46
N ASP A 5 6.65 5.43 -28.00
CA ASP A 5 7.55 4.59 -27.22
C ASP A 5 8.41 5.51 -26.32
N ARG A 6 8.21 5.43 -25.00
CA ARG A 6 9.09 6.09 -24.04
C ARG A 6 10.26 5.17 -23.73
N PRO A 7 11.48 5.72 -23.65
CA PRO A 7 12.62 4.96 -23.13
C PRO A 7 12.34 4.60 -21.68
N THR A 8 12.54 3.34 -21.33
CA THR A 8 12.62 2.83 -19.95
C THR A 8 13.80 3.51 -19.26
N THR A 9 13.53 4.66 -18.64
CA THR A 9 14.46 5.24 -17.68
C THR A 9 14.49 4.30 -16.50
N THR A 10 15.61 3.65 -16.28
CA THR A 10 15.95 3.00 -15.00
C THR A 10 15.83 4.09 -13.95
N ILE A 11 14.78 3.99 -13.10
CA ILE A 11 14.67 4.82 -11.91
C ILE A 11 15.81 4.35 -11.02
N ASP A 12 16.86 5.16 -10.89
CA ASP A 12 17.85 4.98 -9.85
C ASP A 12 17.11 4.94 -8.53
N ASP A 13 17.26 3.83 -7.79
CA ASP A 13 16.74 3.68 -6.44
C ASP A 13 17.43 4.75 -5.57
N ASP A 14 16.79 5.92 -5.50
CA ASP A 14 17.20 7.00 -4.62
C ASP A 14 17.08 6.46 -3.18
N GLU A 15 18.18 6.43 -2.43
CA GLU A 15 18.26 5.87 -1.07
C GLU A 15 17.25 6.47 -0.07
N GLY A 16 16.47 7.48 -0.49
CA GLY A 16 15.40 8.13 0.28
C GLY A 16 14.00 7.59 0.07
N ASN A 17 13.74 6.78 -0.95
CA ASN A 17 12.38 6.40 -1.31
C ASN A 17 12.14 4.89 -1.19
N ARG A 18 11.64 4.45 -0.04
CA ARG A 18 11.42 3.05 0.35
C ARG A 18 10.22 2.38 -0.35
N LEU A 19 9.89 2.80 -1.56
CA LEU A 19 8.79 2.21 -2.33
C LEU A 19 9.20 0.85 -2.91
N ASN A 20 8.40 -0.18 -2.65
CA ASN A 20 8.64 -1.52 -3.17
C ASN A 20 8.45 -1.55 -4.71
N PRO A 21 9.48 -1.91 -5.50
CA PRO A 21 9.41 -1.92 -6.96
C PRO A 21 8.38 -2.92 -7.53
N LYS A 22 7.98 -3.93 -6.76
CA LYS A 22 7.00 -4.94 -7.17
C LYS A 22 5.55 -4.45 -7.04
N TYR A 23 5.30 -3.39 -6.26
CA TYR A 23 3.97 -2.88 -6.00
C TYR A 23 3.62 -1.76 -6.98
N THR A 24 2.99 -2.15 -8.08
CA THR A 24 2.51 -1.25 -9.14
C THR A 24 1.02 -1.47 -9.38
N PHE A 25 0.35 -0.55 -10.07
CA PHE A 25 -1.06 -0.76 -10.47
C PHE A 25 -1.18 -1.97 -11.40
N ASP A 26 -0.23 -2.18 -12.30
CA ASP A 26 -0.23 -3.34 -13.21
C ASP A 26 -0.08 -4.67 -12.46
N SER A 27 0.63 -4.71 -11.34
CA SER A 27 0.78 -5.91 -10.53
C SER A 27 -0.39 -6.12 -9.53
N PHE A 28 -1.30 -5.19 -9.39
CA PHE A 28 -2.48 -5.32 -8.54
C PHE A 28 -3.60 -6.08 -9.25
N VAL A 29 -4.17 -7.10 -8.61
CA VAL A 29 -5.30 -7.87 -9.18
C VAL A 29 -6.61 -7.21 -8.77
N ILE A 30 -7.38 -6.77 -9.77
CA ILE A 30 -8.64 -6.08 -9.56
C ILE A 30 -9.78 -7.10 -9.53
N GLY A 31 -10.62 -7.02 -8.50
CA GLY A 31 -11.84 -7.77 -8.32
C GLY A 31 -12.98 -6.87 -7.83
N ALA A 32 -14.16 -7.46 -7.61
CA ALA A 32 -15.32 -6.71 -7.12
C ALA A 32 -15.05 -6.04 -5.75
N SER A 33 -14.27 -6.72 -4.89
CA SER A 33 -13.98 -6.30 -3.51
C SER A 33 -13.00 -5.13 -3.37
N ASN A 34 -12.27 -4.75 -4.43
CA ASN A 34 -11.23 -3.72 -4.37
C ASN A 34 -11.27 -2.73 -5.55
N ARG A 35 -12.22 -2.89 -6.47
CA ARG A 35 -12.31 -2.06 -7.70
C ARG A 35 -12.44 -0.58 -7.40
N PHE A 36 -13.24 -0.22 -6.39
CA PHE A 36 -13.44 1.18 -6.03
C PHE A 36 -12.18 1.79 -5.42
N ALA A 37 -11.51 1.07 -4.50
CA ALA A 37 -10.26 1.50 -3.91
C ALA A 37 -9.14 1.66 -4.97
N HIS A 38 -9.07 0.72 -5.92
CA HIS A 38 -8.14 0.81 -7.05
C HIS A 38 -8.42 2.04 -7.91
N ALA A 39 -9.69 2.28 -8.31
CA ALA A 39 -10.06 3.44 -9.13
C ALA A 39 -9.75 4.77 -8.42
N ALA A 40 -10.03 4.86 -7.12
CA ALA A 40 -9.69 6.02 -6.31
C ALA A 40 -8.17 6.25 -6.25
N ALA A 41 -7.40 5.17 -6.07
CA ALA A 41 -5.94 5.23 -6.05
C ALA A 41 -5.35 5.72 -7.38
N VAL A 42 -5.87 5.23 -8.51
CA VAL A 42 -5.47 5.69 -9.85
C VAL A 42 -5.81 7.17 -10.05
N ALA A 43 -7.04 7.59 -9.71
CA ALA A 43 -7.45 8.99 -9.84
C ALA A 43 -6.58 9.95 -9.02
N VAL A 44 -6.15 9.54 -7.82
CA VAL A 44 -5.22 10.31 -6.98
C VAL A 44 -3.83 10.35 -7.59
N ALA A 45 -3.35 9.23 -8.13
CA ALA A 45 -2.04 9.17 -8.76
C ALA A 45 -1.96 10.00 -10.05
N GLU A 46 -3.06 10.06 -10.82
CA GLU A 46 -3.17 10.87 -12.05
C GLU A 46 -3.32 12.38 -11.79
N ALA A 47 -3.85 12.77 -10.63
CA ALA A 47 -4.05 14.18 -10.31
C ALA A 47 -3.82 14.46 -8.81
N PRO A 48 -2.55 14.36 -8.32
CA PRO A 48 -2.24 14.56 -6.91
C PRO A 48 -2.68 15.94 -6.40
N GLY A 49 -3.32 15.95 -5.22
CA GLY A 49 -3.84 17.16 -4.58
C GLY A 49 -5.12 17.74 -5.19
N LYS A 50 -5.58 17.21 -6.33
CA LYS A 50 -6.75 17.74 -7.06
C LYS A 50 -7.97 16.83 -7.02
N SER A 51 -7.78 15.50 -6.95
CA SER A 51 -8.90 14.54 -6.98
C SER A 51 -9.49 14.34 -5.58
N TYR A 52 -8.92 13.48 -4.80
CA TYR A 52 -9.39 13.13 -3.44
C TYR A 52 -8.26 13.38 -2.45
N ASN A 53 -8.42 14.35 -1.56
CA ASN A 53 -7.39 14.71 -0.59
C ASN A 53 -7.99 15.01 0.80
N PRO A 54 -7.72 14.20 1.81
CA PRO A 54 -6.94 12.97 1.77
C PRO A 54 -7.67 11.80 1.09
N LEU A 55 -6.92 10.77 0.65
CA LEU A 55 -7.46 9.45 0.37
C LEU A 55 -7.12 8.52 1.52
N LEU A 56 -8.12 7.84 2.09
CA LEU A 56 -7.91 6.83 3.11
C LEU A 56 -8.46 5.49 2.64
N ILE A 57 -7.57 4.49 2.56
CA ILE A 57 -7.88 3.12 2.16
C ILE A 57 -7.88 2.25 3.41
N TYR A 58 -9.02 1.64 3.75
CA TYR A 58 -9.09 0.79 4.93
C TYR A 58 -9.57 -0.63 4.59
N GLY A 59 -9.32 -1.56 5.51
CA GLY A 59 -9.72 -2.96 5.37
C GLY A 59 -8.80 -3.89 6.16
N GLY A 60 -9.18 -5.13 6.30
CA GLY A 60 -8.45 -6.14 7.06
C GLY A 60 -6.96 -6.24 6.67
N SER A 61 -6.17 -6.89 7.53
CA SER A 61 -4.76 -7.10 7.26
C SER A 61 -4.56 -7.99 6.02
N GLY A 62 -3.52 -7.68 5.22
CA GLY A 62 -3.13 -8.50 4.07
C GLY A 62 -4.05 -8.41 2.85
N LEU A 63 -4.91 -7.40 2.72
CA LEU A 63 -5.81 -7.21 1.58
C LEU A 63 -5.23 -6.36 0.43
N GLY A 64 -3.99 -5.90 0.54
CA GLY A 64 -3.32 -5.13 -0.53
C GLY A 64 -3.35 -3.60 -0.35
N LYS A 65 -3.70 -3.06 0.83
CA LYS A 65 -3.66 -1.62 1.11
C LYS A 65 -2.30 -1.00 0.85
N THR A 66 -1.26 -1.56 1.45
CA THR A 66 0.14 -1.16 1.26
C THR A 66 0.55 -1.24 -0.21
N HIS A 67 0.07 -2.24 -0.95
CA HIS A 67 0.33 -2.36 -2.38
C HIS A 67 -0.21 -1.14 -3.15
N LEU A 68 -1.47 -0.75 -2.94
CA LEU A 68 -2.04 0.43 -3.57
C LEU A 68 -1.32 1.71 -3.16
N LEU A 69 -0.93 1.83 -1.88
CA LEU A 69 -0.17 2.97 -1.38
C LEU A 69 1.17 3.14 -2.13
N HIS A 70 1.93 2.05 -2.27
CA HIS A 70 3.18 2.05 -3.04
C HIS A 70 2.94 2.29 -4.54
N ALA A 71 1.87 1.71 -5.11
CA ALA A 71 1.52 1.89 -6.51
C ALA A 71 1.25 3.36 -6.85
N ILE A 72 0.55 4.09 -5.97
CA ILE A 72 0.34 5.54 -6.11
C ILE A 72 1.69 6.26 -6.16
N GLY A 73 2.56 6.03 -5.18
CA GLY A 73 3.86 6.69 -5.10
C GLY A 73 4.72 6.44 -6.34
N ARG A 74 4.81 5.19 -6.77
CA ARG A 74 5.57 4.80 -7.97
C ARG A 74 5.01 5.42 -9.24
N TYR A 75 3.70 5.42 -9.39
CA TYR A 75 3.05 6.05 -10.55
C TYR A 75 3.39 7.55 -10.61
N VAL A 76 3.21 8.26 -9.49
CA VAL A 76 3.50 9.69 -9.41
C VAL A 76 4.96 9.98 -9.76
N MET A 77 5.91 9.22 -9.21
CA MET A 77 7.34 9.40 -9.50
C MET A 77 7.71 9.09 -10.95
N SER A 78 7.01 8.13 -11.59
CA SER A 78 7.26 7.79 -12.99
C SER A 78 6.62 8.74 -13.98
N TYR A 79 5.59 9.47 -13.57
CA TYR A 79 4.78 10.30 -14.46
C TYR A 79 5.07 11.79 -14.36
N TYR A 80 5.52 12.25 -13.18
CA TYR A 80 5.79 13.66 -12.91
C TYR A 80 7.26 13.88 -12.57
N ASP A 81 7.91 14.81 -13.28
CA ASP A 81 9.28 15.19 -12.99
C ASP A 81 9.36 16.04 -11.72
N ASN A 82 10.40 15.83 -10.91
CA ASN A 82 10.72 16.61 -9.71
C ASN A 82 9.66 16.59 -8.58
N VAL A 83 8.77 15.59 -8.55
CA VAL A 83 7.79 15.42 -7.47
C VAL A 83 8.41 14.69 -6.30
N LYS A 84 8.30 15.29 -5.11
CA LYS A 84 8.78 14.71 -3.86
C LYS A 84 7.69 13.80 -3.26
N VAL A 85 7.90 12.49 -3.33
CA VAL A 85 7.05 11.49 -2.71
C VAL A 85 7.72 10.95 -1.47
N LYS A 86 7.04 10.93 -0.34
CA LYS A 86 7.51 10.30 0.90
C LYS A 86 6.55 9.20 1.33
N TYR A 87 7.07 8.00 1.46
CA TYR A 87 6.40 6.87 2.10
C TYR A 87 6.93 6.68 3.51
N VAL A 88 6.03 6.42 4.45
CA VAL A 88 6.38 6.16 5.84
C VAL A 88 5.32 5.27 6.49
N SER A 89 5.74 4.32 7.31
CA SER A 89 4.83 3.65 8.25
C SER A 89 4.59 4.54 9.47
N THR A 90 3.43 4.41 10.10
CA THR A 90 3.14 5.18 11.32
C THR A 90 4.11 4.88 12.46
N GLU A 91 4.61 3.65 12.55
CA GLU A 91 5.61 3.28 13.55
C GLU A 91 6.93 4.01 13.31
N GLU A 92 7.36 4.09 12.06
CA GLU A 92 8.55 4.82 11.67
C GLU A 92 8.39 6.32 11.90
N LEU A 93 7.27 6.91 11.49
CA LEU A 93 6.92 8.30 11.79
C LEU A 93 7.04 8.62 13.28
N THR A 94 6.54 7.71 14.14
CA THR A 94 6.62 7.86 15.60
C THR A 94 8.06 7.80 16.09
N ASN A 95 8.84 6.84 15.60
CA ASN A 95 10.24 6.69 15.98
C ASN A 95 11.08 7.89 15.52
N ASP A 96 10.89 8.36 14.29
CA ASP A 96 11.56 9.55 13.76
C ASP A 96 11.24 10.78 14.61
N PHE A 97 9.98 10.94 15.03
CA PHE A 97 9.57 12.06 15.88
C PHE A 97 10.19 11.98 17.28
N ILE A 98 10.19 10.82 17.92
CA ILE A 98 10.82 10.59 19.23
C ILE A 98 12.31 10.88 19.17
N ASN A 99 12.99 10.38 18.14
CA ASN A 99 14.43 10.61 17.93
C ASN A 99 14.73 12.10 17.69
N ALA A 100 13.88 12.79 16.92
CA ALA A 100 14.01 14.21 16.65
C ALA A 100 13.87 15.07 17.93
N ILE A 101 12.99 14.68 18.86
CA ILE A 101 12.88 15.33 20.18
C ILE A 101 14.15 15.07 20.98
N GLY A 102 14.58 13.81 21.09
CA GLY A 102 15.76 13.42 21.88
C GLY A 102 17.06 14.06 21.40
N THR A 103 17.17 14.37 20.10
CA THR A 103 18.35 14.98 19.47
C THR A 103 18.19 16.47 19.19
N ASN A 104 17.08 17.10 19.62
CA ASN A 104 16.73 18.51 19.36
C ASN A 104 16.70 18.89 17.86
N ARG A 105 16.26 17.95 16.98
CA ARG A 105 16.16 18.11 15.52
C ARG A 105 14.72 18.16 15.00
N THR A 106 13.79 18.66 15.80
CA THR A 106 12.38 18.74 15.43
C THR A 106 12.11 19.58 14.17
N THR A 107 12.96 20.60 13.93
CA THR A 107 12.87 21.42 12.70
C THR A 107 13.20 20.61 11.44
N GLU A 108 14.24 19.77 11.49
CA GLU A 108 14.63 18.90 10.38
C GLU A 108 13.54 17.84 10.11
N PHE A 109 13.02 17.24 11.18
CA PHE A 109 11.88 16.34 11.10
C PHE A 109 10.70 17.00 10.38
N ARG A 110 10.24 18.16 10.86
CA ARG A 110 9.14 18.90 10.24
C ARG A 110 9.39 19.19 8.76
N ARG A 111 10.62 19.62 8.41
CA ARG A 111 10.98 19.86 7.02
C ARG A 111 10.87 18.60 6.17
N SER A 112 11.37 17.46 6.66
CA SER A 112 11.37 16.19 5.91
C SER A 112 9.97 15.64 5.65
N TYR A 113 8.97 16.00 6.48
CA TYR A 113 7.57 15.56 6.32
C TYR A 113 6.65 16.61 5.70
N ARG A 114 7.04 17.90 5.69
CA ARG A 114 6.20 18.99 5.16
C ARG A 114 6.68 19.53 3.82
N ASP A 115 7.93 19.27 3.44
CA ASP A 115 8.50 19.68 2.14
C ASP A 115 8.38 18.53 1.12
N VAL A 116 7.18 17.97 0.99
CA VAL A 116 6.83 16.90 0.07
C VAL A 116 5.59 17.27 -0.75
N ASP A 117 5.43 16.68 -1.92
CA ASP A 117 4.26 16.86 -2.77
C ASP A 117 3.20 15.77 -2.53
N VAL A 118 3.66 14.57 -2.19
CA VAL A 118 2.81 13.42 -1.85
C VAL A 118 3.33 12.75 -0.58
N LEU A 119 2.49 12.69 0.45
CA LEU A 119 2.76 11.96 1.69
C LEU A 119 1.92 10.68 1.73
N LEU A 120 2.59 9.55 1.82
CA LEU A 120 2.01 8.21 1.90
C LEU A 120 2.25 7.65 3.30
N VAL A 121 1.18 7.45 4.07
CA VAL A 121 1.26 7.00 5.48
C VAL A 121 0.59 5.65 5.62
N ASP A 122 1.37 4.63 5.95
CA ASP A 122 0.85 3.28 6.13
C ASP A 122 0.45 3.02 7.58
N ASP A 123 -0.67 2.30 7.74
CA ASP A 123 -1.14 1.75 9.00
C ASP A 123 -1.38 2.80 10.12
N ILE A 124 -2.22 3.83 9.83
CA ILE A 124 -2.50 4.94 10.78
C ILE A 124 -3.14 4.48 12.11
N GLN A 125 -3.64 3.25 12.22
CA GLN A 125 -4.14 2.71 13.47
C GLN A 125 -3.07 2.68 14.57
N PHE A 126 -1.79 2.65 14.23
CA PHE A 126 -0.69 2.70 15.20
C PHE A 126 -0.43 4.10 15.79
N LEU A 127 -1.11 5.13 15.30
CA LEU A 127 -1.15 6.44 15.98
C LEU A 127 -1.94 6.40 17.29
N GLN A 128 -2.83 5.43 17.46
CA GLN A 128 -3.61 5.30 18.69
C GLN A 128 -2.69 5.30 19.91
N SER A 129 -3.09 5.99 20.97
CA SER A 129 -2.32 6.13 22.23
C SER A 129 -0.97 6.88 22.12
N LYS A 130 -0.65 7.47 20.97
CA LYS A 130 0.59 8.24 20.75
C LYS A 130 0.29 9.75 20.70
N ILE A 131 -0.17 10.34 21.81
CA ILE A 131 -0.73 11.70 21.88
C ILE A 131 0.19 12.74 21.23
N GLN A 132 1.49 12.75 21.57
CA GLN A 132 2.45 13.72 21.02
C GLN A 132 2.64 13.54 19.50
N THR A 133 2.70 12.30 19.03
CA THR A 133 2.81 12.00 17.59
C THR A 133 1.53 12.40 16.86
N GLN A 134 0.36 12.17 17.46
CA GLN A 134 -0.92 12.61 16.89
C GLN A 134 -0.97 14.13 16.73
N GLU A 135 -0.50 14.89 17.72
CA GLU A 135 -0.43 16.34 17.67
C GLU A 135 0.50 16.83 16.55
N GLU A 136 1.71 16.32 16.46
CA GLU A 136 2.65 16.69 15.41
C GLU A 136 2.15 16.29 14.02
N PHE A 137 1.53 15.09 13.91
CA PHE A 137 0.92 14.65 12.66
C PHE A 137 -0.27 15.52 12.24
N PHE A 138 -1.09 15.97 13.18
CA PHE A 138 -2.17 16.91 12.91
C PHE A 138 -1.67 18.21 12.30
N HIS A 139 -0.58 18.78 12.81
CA HIS A 139 0.04 19.97 12.24
C HIS A 139 0.63 19.73 10.86
N THR A 140 1.28 18.58 10.66
CA THR A 140 1.83 18.17 9.36
C THR A 140 0.72 17.97 8.33
N PHE A 141 -0.37 17.28 8.70
CA PHE A 141 -1.55 17.10 7.88
C PHE A 141 -2.13 18.45 7.42
N ASN A 142 -2.37 19.37 8.35
CA ASN A 142 -2.93 20.67 8.01
C ASN A 142 -2.00 21.48 7.08
N THR A 143 -0.69 21.44 7.31
CA THR A 143 0.29 22.12 6.46
C THR A 143 0.23 21.62 5.02
N LEU A 144 0.26 20.29 4.83
CA LEU A 144 0.21 19.68 3.51
C LEU A 144 -1.15 19.90 2.83
N HIS A 145 -2.25 19.68 3.55
CA HIS A 145 -3.59 19.83 3.01
C HIS A 145 -3.87 21.27 2.56
N ASN A 146 -3.49 22.28 3.37
CA ASN A 146 -3.66 23.70 3.02
C ASN A 146 -2.78 24.10 1.82
N ALA A 147 -1.65 23.46 1.63
CA ALA A 147 -0.77 23.63 0.46
C ALA A 147 -1.21 22.79 -0.75
N GLN A 148 -2.39 22.14 -0.70
CA GLN A 148 -2.90 21.24 -1.74
C GLN A 148 -1.93 20.10 -2.10
N LYS A 149 -1.11 19.66 -1.15
CA LYS A 149 -0.26 18.49 -1.29
C LYS A 149 -1.07 17.23 -1.02
N GLN A 150 -0.80 16.15 -1.77
CA GLN A 150 -1.55 14.92 -1.64
C GLN A 150 -1.20 14.17 -0.37
N ILE A 151 -2.22 13.72 0.36
CA ILE A 151 -2.08 12.82 1.51
C ILE A 151 -2.86 11.54 1.19
N VAL A 152 -2.18 10.39 1.31
CA VAL A 152 -2.80 9.06 1.20
C VAL A 152 -2.47 8.27 2.45
N MET A 153 -3.48 7.62 3.01
CA MET A 153 -3.33 6.87 4.26
C MET A 153 -3.95 5.49 4.14
N THR A 154 -3.41 4.53 4.89
CA THR A 154 -4.04 3.22 5.04
C THR A 154 -4.39 2.94 6.50
N SER A 155 -5.39 2.09 6.73
CA SER A 155 -5.82 1.65 8.05
C SER A 155 -6.35 0.21 8.02
N ASP A 156 -6.30 -0.49 9.15
CA ASP A 156 -6.94 -1.79 9.29
C ASP A 156 -8.47 -1.69 9.45
N ARG A 157 -8.99 -0.50 9.83
CA ARG A 157 -10.40 -0.21 10.07
C ARG A 157 -10.73 1.26 9.77
N PRO A 158 -12.01 1.63 9.60
CA PRO A 158 -12.39 3.03 9.35
C PRO A 158 -12.05 3.93 10.55
N PRO A 159 -11.77 5.24 10.33
CA PRO A 159 -11.39 6.19 11.38
C PRO A 159 -12.36 6.24 12.57
N LYS A 160 -13.66 6.02 12.33
CA LYS A 160 -14.69 5.97 13.38
C LYS A 160 -14.43 4.92 14.45
N LEU A 161 -13.75 3.84 14.10
CA LEU A 161 -13.41 2.73 15.01
C LEU A 161 -12.03 2.89 15.66
N LEU A 162 -11.32 3.98 15.40
CA LEU A 162 -10.05 4.31 16.04
C LEU A 162 -10.32 5.13 17.31
N GLU A 163 -10.71 4.45 18.41
CA GLU A 163 -11.22 5.09 19.63
C GLU A 163 -10.20 6.01 20.30
N ALA A 164 -8.93 5.61 20.35
CA ALA A 164 -7.85 6.37 20.97
C ALA A 164 -7.19 7.40 20.02
N LEU A 165 -7.85 7.72 18.91
CA LEU A 165 -7.45 8.80 18.02
C LEU A 165 -8.17 10.10 18.43
N GLU A 166 -7.42 11.21 18.49
CA GLU A 166 -8.00 12.53 18.81
C GLU A 166 -9.13 12.90 17.84
N PRO A 167 -10.26 13.43 18.33
CA PRO A 167 -11.43 13.75 17.51
C PRO A 167 -11.10 14.70 16.34
N ARG A 168 -10.21 15.69 16.55
CA ARG A 168 -9.78 16.63 15.51
C ARG A 168 -9.02 15.93 14.38
N LEU A 169 -8.18 14.92 14.69
CA LEU A 169 -7.44 14.17 13.70
C LEU A 169 -8.36 13.19 12.95
N ARG A 170 -9.29 12.55 13.68
CA ARG A 170 -10.32 11.70 13.08
C ARG A 170 -11.17 12.46 12.06
N SER A 171 -11.63 13.66 12.41
CA SER A 171 -12.39 14.53 11.50
C SER A 171 -11.60 14.88 10.23
N ARG A 172 -10.28 15.07 10.35
CA ARG A 172 -9.41 15.33 9.19
C ARG A 172 -9.29 14.11 8.26
N PHE A 173 -9.19 12.91 8.82
CA PHE A 173 -9.12 11.67 8.04
C PHE A 173 -10.43 11.40 7.28
N GLU A 174 -11.56 11.82 7.84
CA GLU A 174 -12.89 11.69 7.23
C GLU A 174 -13.22 12.79 6.22
N TRP A 175 -12.38 13.80 6.08
CA TRP A 175 -12.66 14.96 5.22
C TRP A 175 -12.59 14.65 3.72
N GLY A 176 -11.74 13.72 3.32
CA GLY A 176 -11.56 13.31 1.92
C GLY A 176 -12.39 12.10 1.53
N LEU A 177 -11.81 11.24 0.70
CA LEU A 177 -12.43 9.99 0.29
C LEU A 177 -11.99 8.83 1.19
N LEU A 178 -12.97 8.14 1.76
CA LEU A 178 -12.77 6.87 2.45
C LEU A 178 -13.19 5.74 1.50
N THR A 179 -12.33 4.75 1.33
CA THR A 179 -12.62 3.56 0.54
C THR A 179 -12.16 2.32 1.27
N ASP A 180 -12.94 1.25 1.17
CA ASP A 180 -12.64 -0.02 1.79
C ASP A 180 -12.14 -1.06 0.79
N ILE A 181 -11.38 -2.01 1.30
CA ILE A 181 -11.01 -3.23 0.59
C ILE A 181 -11.55 -4.41 1.39
N GLN A 182 -12.41 -5.19 0.75
CA GLN A 182 -12.99 -6.41 1.31
C GLN A 182 -12.18 -7.65 0.91
N PRO A 183 -12.32 -8.77 1.64
CA PRO A 183 -11.74 -10.05 1.22
C PRO A 183 -12.13 -10.40 -0.22
N PRO A 184 -11.18 -10.86 -1.04
CA PRO A 184 -11.44 -11.20 -2.44
C PRO A 184 -12.32 -12.44 -2.58
N ASP A 185 -13.13 -12.49 -3.63
CA ASP A 185 -13.87 -13.69 -4.03
C ASP A 185 -12.93 -14.78 -4.54
N LEU A 186 -13.47 -15.98 -4.81
CA LEU A 186 -12.68 -17.13 -5.23
C LEU A 186 -11.94 -16.87 -6.54
N GLU A 187 -12.59 -16.25 -7.50
CA GLU A 187 -11.99 -15.96 -8.81
C GLU A 187 -10.82 -15.00 -8.68
N THR A 188 -10.99 -13.95 -7.89
CA THR A 188 -9.93 -12.98 -7.61
C THR A 188 -8.77 -13.64 -6.87
N ARG A 189 -9.02 -14.56 -5.91
CA ARG A 189 -7.94 -15.30 -5.22
C ARG A 189 -7.15 -16.18 -6.18
N ILE A 190 -7.82 -16.90 -7.09
CA ILE A 190 -7.17 -17.70 -8.12
C ILE A 190 -6.31 -16.80 -9.04
N ALA A 191 -6.85 -15.66 -9.44
CA ALA A 191 -6.13 -14.70 -10.28
C ALA A 191 -4.86 -14.16 -9.57
N ILE A 192 -4.94 -13.87 -8.26
CA ILE A 192 -3.80 -13.46 -7.44
C ILE A 192 -2.72 -14.56 -7.44
N LEU A 193 -3.11 -15.81 -7.18
CA LEU A 193 -2.16 -16.93 -7.19
C LEU A 193 -1.51 -17.15 -8.56
N ARG A 194 -2.29 -17.11 -9.64
CA ARG A 194 -1.78 -17.23 -11.03
C ARG A 194 -0.75 -16.13 -11.32
N ARG A 195 -1.05 -14.91 -10.91
CA ARG A 195 -0.13 -13.78 -11.09
C ARG A 195 1.16 -13.97 -10.29
N LYS A 196 1.06 -14.47 -9.06
CA LYS A 196 2.21 -14.78 -8.22
C LYS A 196 3.10 -15.85 -8.84
N VAL A 197 2.50 -16.96 -9.33
CA VAL A 197 3.18 -18.03 -10.06
C VAL A 197 3.95 -17.48 -11.27
N ALA A 198 3.28 -16.64 -12.08
CA ALA A 198 3.91 -16.03 -13.25
C ALA A 198 5.08 -15.10 -12.87
N ALA A 199 4.92 -14.29 -11.82
CA ALA A 199 5.96 -13.36 -11.37
C ALA A 199 7.20 -14.08 -10.79
N GLU A 200 7.00 -15.23 -10.13
CA GLU A 200 8.07 -16.04 -9.55
C GLU A 200 8.63 -17.08 -10.53
N LYS A 201 8.04 -17.18 -11.75
CA LYS A 201 8.42 -18.11 -12.81
C LYS A 201 8.42 -19.58 -12.35
N ILE A 202 7.45 -19.93 -11.51
CA ILE A 202 7.23 -21.31 -11.04
C ILE A 202 6.10 -21.95 -11.82
N THR A 203 6.10 -23.28 -11.90
CA THR A 203 5.01 -24.05 -12.53
C THR A 203 4.19 -24.72 -11.44
N VAL A 204 2.87 -24.48 -11.46
CA VAL A 204 1.92 -25.07 -10.51
C VAL A 204 0.66 -25.45 -11.28
N GLU A 205 0.15 -26.66 -11.03
CA GLU A 205 -1.09 -27.13 -11.66
C GLU A 205 -2.30 -26.26 -11.27
N PRO A 206 -3.23 -25.97 -12.19
CA PRO A 206 -4.41 -25.15 -11.92
C PRO A 206 -5.23 -25.63 -10.74
N ASP A 207 -5.42 -26.93 -10.58
CA ASP A 207 -6.20 -27.56 -9.51
C ASP A 207 -5.60 -27.27 -8.13
N VAL A 208 -4.26 -27.19 -8.04
CA VAL A 208 -3.58 -26.82 -6.79
C VAL A 208 -3.87 -25.36 -6.41
N LEU A 209 -3.87 -24.45 -7.39
CA LEU A 209 -4.21 -23.04 -7.16
C LEU A 209 -5.66 -22.90 -6.71
N GLU A 210 -6.58 -23.60 -7.34
CA GLU A 210 -8.00 -23.62 -6.96
C GLU A 210 -8.20 -24.18 -5.57
N PHE A 211 -7.50 -25.26 -5.23
CA PHE A 211 -7.54 -25.86 -3.89
C PHE A 211 -7.05 -24.85 -2.82
N ILE A 212 -5.89 -24.23 -3.03
CA ILE A 212 -5.35 -23.21 -2.10
C ILE A 212 -6.34 -22.06 -1.96
N ALA A 213 -6.85 -21.52 -3.07
CA ALA A 213 -7.80 -20.42 -3.09
C ALA A 213 -9.13 -20.75 -2.39
N SER A 214 -9.60 -22.00 -2.47
CA SER A 214 -10.82 -22.43 -1.79
C SER A 214 -10.67 -22.51 -0.27
N ARG A 215 -9.46 -22.82 0.22
CA ARG A 215 -9.18 -23.01 1.65
C ARG A 215 -8.85 -21.73 2.39
N ILE A 216 -8.21 -20.76 1.73
CA ILE A 216 -7.76 -19.51 2.34
C ILE A 216 -8.59 -18.36 1.77
N GLN A 217 -9.46 -17.78 2.61
CA GLN A 217 -10.50 -16.85 2.15
C GLN A 217 -10.28 -15.41 2.61
N THR A 218 -9.54 -15.17 3.69
CA THR A 218 -9.56 -13.91 4.43
C THR A 218 -8.34 -13.03 4.21
N ASN A 219 -7.19 -13.60 3.82
CA ASN A 219 -5.91 -12.90 3.86
C ASN A 219 -5.04 -13.29 2.66
N ILE A 220 -4.69 -12.32 1.82
CA ILE A 220 -3.84 -12.55 0.64
C ILE A 220 -2.42 -12.96 1.03
N ARG A 221 -1.88 -12.44 2.15
CA ARG A 221 -0.55 -12.86 2.63
C ARG A 221 -0.52 -14.34 3.02
N GLU A 222 -1.59 -14.84 3.63
CA GLU A 222 -1.74 -16.27 3.95
C GLU A 222 -1.89 -17.10 2.68
N LEU A 223 -2.64 -16.59 1.71
CA LEU A 223 -2.83 -17.21 0.40
C LEU A 223 -1.50 -17.39 -0.34
N GLU A 224 -0.70 -16.32 -0.45
CA GLU A 224 0.64 -16.37 -1.04
C GLU A 224 1.60 -17.24 -0.22
N GLY A 225 1.53 -17.16 1.10
CA GLY A 225 2.32 -18.00 2.00
C GLY A 225 2.03 -19.49 1.86
N ALA A 226 0.76 -19.87 1.61
CA ALA A 226 0.40 -21.25 1.33
C ALA A 226 0.96 -21.73 0.00
N LEU A 227 0.91 -20.91 -1.05
CA LEU A 227 1.53 -21.22 -2.34
C LEU A 227 3.03 -21.49 -2.16
N ILE A 228 3.75 -20.61 -1.46
CA ILE A 228 5.19 -20.77 -1.21
C ILE A 228 5.47 -22.08 -0.44
N ARG A 229 4.68 -22.41 0.59
CA ARG A 229 4.85 -23.65 1.35
C ARG A 229 4.63 -24.89 0.49
N VAL A 230 3.58 -24.90 -0.33
CA VAL A 230 3.27 -26.04 -1.21
C VAL A 230 4.36 -26.24 -2.26
N THR A 231 4.81 -25.17 -2.90
CA THR A 231 5.86 -25.24 -3.93
C THR A 231 7.22 -25.62 -3.35
N ALA A 232 7.58 -25.11 -2.17
CA ALA A 232 8.78 -25.50 -1.45
C ALA A 232 8.74 -26.99 -1.05
N PHE A 233 7.61 -27.48 -0.54
CA PHE A 233 7.45 -28.88 -0.19
C PHE A 233 7.58 -29.80 -1.41
N ALA A 234 6.94 -29.43 -2.54
CA ALA A 234 7.02 -30.19 -3.79
C ALA A 234 8.45 -30.25 -4.34
N SER A 235 9.20 -29.15 -4.25
CA SER A 235 10.59 -29.10 -4.72
C SER A 235 11.55 -29.96 -3.86
N LEU A 236 11.28 -30.09 -2.56
CA LEU A 236 12.07 -30.88 -1.63
C LEU A 236 11.71 -32.38 -1.68
N ASN A 237 10.51 -32.73 -2.14
CA ASN A 237 10.01 -34.08 -2.25
C ASN A 237 9.54 -34.35 -3.69
N PRO A 238 10.44 -34.50 -4.66
CA PRO A 238 10.05 -34.84 -6.02
C PRO A 238 9.41 -36.22 -6.04
N VAL A 239 8.07 -36.25 -6.18
CA VAL A 239 7.34 -37.53 -6.33
C VAL A 239 7.61 -38.04 -7.72
N SER A 240 8.44 -39.05 -7.84
CA SER A 240 8.55 -39.86 -9.07
C SER A 240 7.26 -40.61 -9.27
N TYR A 241 6.39 -40.13 -10.15
CA TYR A 241 5.30 -40.94 -10.67
C TYR A 241 5.95 -42.02 -11.58
N THR A 242 6.27 -43.16 -11.00
CA THR A 242 6.45 -44.38 -11.80
C THR A 242 5.07 -44.73 -12.33
N HIS A 243 4.90 -44.57 -13.64
CA HIS A 243 3.72 -45.10 -14.34
C HIS A 243 3.65 -46.60 -14.04
N LEU A 244 2.65 -47.03 -13.32
CA LEU A 244 2.16 -48.38 -13.32
C LEU A 244 1.43 -48.56 -14.66
N THR A 245 2.12 -49.21 -15.62
CA THR A 245 1.51 -49.79 -16.82
C THR A 245 0.62 -50.95 -16.46
#